data_8e837cb7ac7ab6cba65982aab760f238
#
_entry.id   8e837cb7ac7ab6cba65982aab760f238
#
_cell.length_a   1.000
_cell.length_b   1.000
_cell.length_c   1.000
_cell.angle_alpha   90.00
_cell.angle_beta   90.00
_cell.angle_gamma   90.00
#
_symmetry.space_group_name_H-M   'P 1'
#
loop_
_entity.id
_entity.type
_entity.pdbx_description
1 polymer ?
#
loop_
_entity_poly.entity_id
_entity_poly.type
_entity_poly.pdbx_seq_one_letter_code
_entity_poly.pdbx_strand_id
1 'polypeptide(L)'
;PMPNASASRFRFVAHALRGGGPFRPKVEAVGVGTDVQLSGESALVRYPRESAPKFARRNDVAFYASPLMRACARFVGYLGAKPPGRELPGDLYKLIADDVDGKGSAIDVFWSQFMVDAKARGTMLLQVDMPASPGENRAQQIAERRVPVWISVAAESVTDYKIGDDGK
;
A
#
# COMPACT_ATOMS: atom_id res chain seq x y z
N PRO A 1 -8.81 18.24 -9.77
CA PRO A 1 -7.54 17.53 -9.71
C PRO A 1 -6.83 17.84 -8.38
N MET A 2 -6.41 16.80 -7.64
CA MET A 2 -5.59 17.03 -6.46
C MET A 2 -4.35 17.83 -6.88
N PRO A 3 -3.95 18.87 -6.16
CA PRO A 3 -2.76 19.61 -6.52
C PRO A 3 -1.55 18.69 -6.46
N ASN A 4 -0.65 18.80 -7.44
CA ASN A 4 0.57 17.98 -7.58
C ASN A 4 1.41 17.84 -6.29
N ALA A 5 1.35 18.83 -5.40
CA ALA A 5 2.02 18.82 -4.10
C ALA A 5 1.48 17.73 -3.15
N SER A 6 0.19 17.38 -3.21
CA SER A 6 -0.39 16.32 -2.38
C SER A 6 0.05 14.93 -2.87
N ALA A 7 0.07 14.71 -4.17
CA ALA A 7 0.51 13.44 -4.75
C ALA A 7 1.98 13.15 -4.43
N SER A 8 2.86 14.16 -4.42
CA SER A 8 4.27 13.99 -4.06
C SER A 8 4.46 13.59 -2.59
N ARG A 9 3.66 14.16 -1.68
CA ARG A 9 3.67 13.80 -0.26
C ARG A 9 3.24 12.35 -0.04
N PHE A 10 2.17 11.90 -0.68
CA PHE A 10 1.72 10.51 -0.57
C PHE A 10 2.75 9.53 -1.13
N ARG A 11 3.41 9.83 -2.26
CA ARG A 11 4.50 9.03 -2.80
C ARG A 11 5.69 8.95 -1.84
N PHE A 12 6.07 10.07 -1.24
CA PHE A 12 7.13 10.08 -0.23
C PHE A 12 6.78 9.17 0.95
N VAL A 13 5.56 9.26 1.48
CA VAL A 13 5.10 8.40 2.57
C VAL A 13 5.08 6.93 2.15
N ALA A 14 4.65 6.62 0.93
CA ALA A 14 4.67 5.25 0.41
C ALA A 14 6.10 4.68 0.37
N HIS A 15 7.07 5.48 -0.08
CA HIS A 15 8.49 5.10 -0.06
C HIS A 15 9.05 4.96 1.36
N ALA A 16 8.68 5.88 2.27
CA ALA A 16 9.08 5.80 3.67
C ALA A 16 8.48 4.57 4.39
N LEU A 17 7.30 4.12 3.97
CA LEU A 17 6.64 2.95 4.54
C LEU A 17 7.30 1.64 4.08
N ARG A 18 7.53 1.49 2.77
CA ARG A 18 7.92 0.22 2.15
C ARG A 18 9.35 0.17 1.62
N GLY A 19 10.05 1.31 1.62
CA GLY A 19 11.31 1.49 0.92
C GLY A 19 11.09 1.81 -0.56
N GLY A 20 12.13 2.25 -1.22
CA GLY A 20 12.11 2.68 -2.61
C GLY A 20 12.31 4.19 -2.76
N GLY A 21 12.34 4.70 -4.00
CA GLY A 21 12.66 6.10 -4.26
C GLY A 21 13.93 6.55 -3.52
N PRO A 22 13.89 7.67 -2.77
CA PRO A 22 15.06 8.19 -2.06
C PRO A 22 15.64 7.23 -1.02
N PHE A 23 14.83 6.31 -0.46
CA PHE A 23 15.26 5.35 0.57
C PHE A 23 15.97 4.13 0.00
N ARG A 24 15.87 3.88 -1.29
CA ARG A 24 16.57 2.83 -2.00
C ARG A 24 16.83 3.24 -3.45
N PRO A 25 17.67 4.26 -3.68
CA PRO A 25 17.99 4.69 -5.03
C PRO A 25 18.71 3.56 -5.79
N LYS A 26 18.49 3.50 -7.09
CA LYS A 26 19.22 2.55 -7.95
C LYS A 26 20.66 3.00 -8.09
N VAL A 27 21.56 2.04 -8.05
CA VAL A 27 22.99 2.24 -8.33
C VAL A 27 23.28 1.63 -9.69
N GLU A 28 23.84 2.43 -10.58
CA GLU A 28 24.14 2.02 -11.95
C GLU A 28 25.66 2.07 -12.16
N ALA A 29 26.20 1.05 -12.83
CA ALA A 29 27.58 1.04 -13.26
C ALA A 29 27.74 1.99 -14.45
N VAL A 30 28.70 2.90 -14.39
CA VAL A 30 29.01 3.86 -15.44
C VAL A 30 30.37 3.55 -16.03
N GLY A 31 30.37 3.06 -17.28
CA GLY A 31 31.59 2.81 -18.04
C GLY A 31 32.23 1.44 -17.81
N VAL A 32 33.37 1.24 -18.49
CA VAL A 32 34.21 0.04 -18.35
C VAL A 32 35.09 0.22 -17.12
N GLY A 33 34.65 -0.28 -16.01
CA GLY A 33 35.36 -0.13 -14.72
C GLY A 33 34.47 -0.26 -13.52
N THR A 34 34.97 0.16 -12.37
CA THR A 34 34.31 0.04 -11.06
C THR A 34 33.53 1.28 -10.64
N ASP A 35 33.37 2.26 -11.54
CA ASP A 35 32.64 3.48 -11.21
C ASP A 35 31.12 3.23 -11.22
N VAL A 36 30.49 3.63 -10.14
CA VAL A 36 29.04 3.52 -9.95
C VAL A 36 28.46 4.90 -9.66
N GLN A 37 27.27 5.15 -10.18
CA GLN A 37 26.53 6.38 -9.92
C GLN A 37 25.13 6.04 -9.38
N LEU A 38 24.55 7.01 -8.66
CA LEU A 38 23.18 6.91 -8.21
C LEU A 38 22.24 7.43 -9.29
N SER A 39 21.21 6.64 -9.58
CA SER A 39 20.08 7.07 -10.40
C SER A 39 19.00 7.62 -9.44
N GLY A 40 18.91 8.94 -9.33
CA GLY A 40 17.94 9.64 -8.51
C GLY A 40 18.47 10.18 -7.17
N GLU A 41 17.55 10.74 -6.39
CA GLU A 41 17.86 11.30 -5.07
C GLU A 41 18.03 10.20 -4.03
N SER A 42 18.97 10.39 -3.09
CA SER A 42 19.17 9.51 -1.95
C SER A 42 18.78 10.21 -0.65
N ALA A 43 18.11 9.48 0.24
CA ALA A 43 17.86 9.91 1.61
C ALA A 43 19.13 9.90 2.49
N LEU A 44 20.20 9.19 2.05
CA LEU A 44 21.50 9.26 2.70
C LEU A 44 22.24 10.55 2.32
N VAL A 45 22.78 11.21 3.32
CA VAL A 45 23.61 12.39 3.10
C VAL A 45 25.03 11.98 2.72
N ARG A 46 25.54 12.55 1.62
CA ARG A 46 26.94 12.38 1.22
C ARG A 46 27.86 13.12 2.17
N TYR A 47 28.92 12.47 2.63
CA TYR A 47 29.93 13.14 3.45
C TYR A 47 30.74 14.16 2.63
N PRO A 48 31.21 15.27 3.24
CA PRO A 48 31.87 16.36 2.51
C PRO A 48 33.10 15.94 1.68
N ARG A 49 33.81 14.90 2.10
CA ARG A 49 35.02 14.39 1.42
C ARG A 49 34.81 13.03 0.74
N GLU A 50 33.57 12.57 0.63
CA GLU A 50 33.25 11.30 -0.02
C GLU A 50 33.16 11.49 -1.53
N SER A 51 33.84 10.66 -2.31
CA SER A 51 33.70 10.67 -3.78
C SER A 51 32.33 10.11 -4.20
N ALA A 52 31.85 10.50 -5.38
CA ALA A 52 30.57 10.02 -5.92
C ALA A 52 30.49 8.49 -6.02
N PRO A 53 31.51 7.76 -6.50
CA PRO A 53 31.49 6.30 -6.54
C PRO A 53 31.45 5.65 -5.14
N LYS A 54 32.14 6.21 -4.15
CA LYS A 54 32.08 5.71 -2.77
C LYS A 54 30.69 5.89 -2.17
N PHE A 55 30.07 7.05 -2.41
CA PHE A 55 28.72 7.33 -1.98
C PHE A 55 27.70 6.37 -2.62
N ALA A 56 27.83 6.13 -3.95
CA ALA A 56 26.97 5.18 -4.65
C ALA A 56 27.10 3.76 -4.09
N ARG A 57 28.32 3.27 -3.84
CA ARG A 57 28.55 1.97 -3.20
C ARG A 57 27.97 1.89 -1.77
N ARG A 58 28.06 2.97 -1.00
CA ARG A 58 27.46 3.03 0.33
C ARG A 58 25.93 2.97 0.26
N ASN A 59 25.30 3.59 -0.73
CA ASN A 59 23.86 3.46 -0.97
C ASN A 59 23.46 2.05 -1.37
N ASP A 60 24.27 1.37 -2.18
CA ASP A 60 23.99 0.00 -2.65
C ASP A 60 23.92 -1.00 -1.50
N VAL A 61 24.82 -0.87 -0.52
CA VAL A 61 24.88 -1.76 0.65
C VAL A 61 24.01 -1.29 1.80
N ALA A 62 23.45 -0.09 1.73
CA ALA A 62 22.64 0.46 2.80
C ALA A 62 21.32 -0.28 2.95
N PHE A 63 20.99 -0.65 4.17
CA PHE A 63 19.70 -1.25 4.52
C PHE A 63 18.75 -0.19 5.06
N TYR A 64 17.58 -0.09 4.45
CA TYR A 64 16.50 0.75 4.94
C TYR A 64 15.54 -0.06 5.81
N ALA A 65 15.61 0.13 7.11
CA ALA A 65 14.66 -0.43 8.08
C ALA A 65 13.58 0.61 8.34
N SER A 66 12.44 0.51 7.67
CA SER A 66 11.36 1.49 7.81
C SER A 66 10.89 1.65 9.27
N PRO A 67 11.21 2.75 9.96
CA PRO A 67 10.67 3.02 11.29
C PRO A 67 9.16 3.33 11.22
N LEU A 68 8.70 3.91 10.12
CA LEU A 68 7.28 4.22 9.89
C LEU A 68 6.45 2.93 9.81
N MET A 69 6.91 1.94 9.05
CA MET A 69 6.23 0.64 8.97
C MET A 69 6.11 -0.01 10.34
N ARG A 70 7.19 -0.03 11.11
CA ARG A 70 7.20 -0.62 12.46
C ARG A 70 6.25 0.09 13.41
N ALA A 71 6.22 1.42 13.38
CA ALA A 71 5.33 2.22 14.22
C ALA A 71 3.86 1.99 13.85
N CYS A 72 3.52 2.03 12.56
CA CYS A 72 2.16 1.80 12.09
C CYS A 72 1.71 0.35 12.36
N ALA A 73 2.55 -0.65 12.08
CA ALA A 73 2.23 -2.05 12.35
C ALA A 73 2.02 -2.32 13.84
N ARG A 74 2.85 -1.73 14.71
CA ARG A 74 2.65 -1.84 16.17
C ARG A 74 1.34 -1.21 16.62
N PHE A 75 1.01 -0.03 16.12
CA PHE A 75 -0.25 0.65 16.42
C PHE A 75 -1.46 -0.18 15.98
N VAL A 76 -1.45 -0.68 14.75
CA VAL A 76 -2.53 -1.55 14.22
C VAL A 76 -2.59 -2.87 14.98
N GLY A 77 -1.45 -3.44 15.38
CA GLY A 77 -1.38 -4.64 16.21
C GLY A 77 -2.07 -4.45 17.57
N TYR A 78 -1.94 -3.28 18.20
CA TYR A 78 -2.67 -2.98 19.43
C TYR A 78 -4.18 -2.85 19.19
N LEU A 79 -4.61 -2.21 18.10
CA LEU A 79 -6.02 -2.11 17.73
C LEU A 79 -6.64 -3.48 17.43
N GLY A 80 -5.88 -4.35 16.77
CA GLY A 80 -6.29 -5.70 16.36
C GLY A 80 -5.97 -6.79 17.39
N ALA A 81 -5.47 -6.45 18.59
CA ALA A 81 -5.10 -7.42 19.62
C ALA A 81 -6.27 -8.32 20.05
N LYS A 82 -7.48 -7.79 19.95
CA LYS A 82 -8.72 -8.56 20.15
C LYS A 82 -9.50 -8.52 18.83
N PRO A 83 -9.74 -9.67 18.20
CA PRO A 83 -10.55 -9.72 16.98
C PRO A 83 -11.94 -9.13 17.23
N PRO A 84 -12.49 -8.32 16.32
CA PRO A 84 -13.84 -7.82 16.43
C PRO A 84 -14.84 -8.97 16.34
N GLY A 85 -15.82 -8.97 17.25
CA GLY A 85 -16.97 -9.88 17.13
C GLY A 85 -17.78 -9.51 15.88
N ARG A 86 -18.14 -10.51 15.09
CA ARG A 86 -18.99 -10.33 13.90
C ARG A 86 -20.11 -11.33 13.91
N GLU A 87 -21.31 -10.83 13.71
CA GLU A 87 -22.48 -11.65 13.41
C GLU A 87 -22.74 -11.58 11.91
N LEU A 88 -22.45 -12.66 11.20
CA LEU A 88 -22.59 -12.72 9.74
C LEU A 88 -23.88 -13.46 9.38
N PRO A 89 -24.91 -12.75 8.90
CA PRO A 89 -26.20 -13.36 8.59
C PRO A 89 -26.15 -14.12 7.27
N GLY A 90 -25.78 -15.41 7.35
CA GLY A 90 -25.82 -16.34 6.21
C GLY A 90 -24.48 -16.58 5.50
N ASP A 91 -24.49 -17.56 4.63
CA ASP A 91 -23.26 -18.12 4.03
C ASP A 91 -22.56 -17.18 3.05
N LEU A 92 -23.31 -16.31 2.37
CA LEU A 92 -22.72 -15.31 1.48
C LEU A 92 -21.76 -14.37 2.22
N TYR A 93 -22.16 -13.90 3.39
CA TYR A 93 -21.33 -12.99 4.18
C TYR A 93 -20.09 -13.67 4.76
N LYS A 94 -20.21 -14.96 5.12
CA LYS A 94 -19.06 -15.77 5.53
C LYS A 94 -18.08 -15.92 4.37
N LEU A 95 -18.58 -16.22 3.18
CA LEU A 95 -17.75 -16.37 1.98
C LEU A 95 -16.98 -15.08 1.66
N ILE A 96 -17.64 -13.91 1.80
CA ILE A 96 -16.98 -12.59 1.65
C ILE A 96 -15.94 -12.38 2.75
N ALA A 97 -16.23 -12.74 3.99
CA ALA A 97 -15.30 -12.55 5.10
C ALA A 97 -14.05 -13.44 5.01
N ASP A 98 -14.20 -14.64 4.43
CA ASP A 98 -13.09 -15.59 4.26
C ASP A 98 -12.14 -15.20 3.11
N ASP A 99 -12.66 -14.52 2.08
CA ASP A 99 -11.89 -14.06 0.93
C ASP A 99 -12.44 -12.72 0.43
N VAL A 100 -12.03 -11.64 1.06
CA VAL A 100 -12.59 -10.31 0.82
C VAL A 100 -12.04 -9.63 -0.43
N ASP A 101 -10.84 -10.00 -0.85
CA ASP A 101 -10.14 -9.40 -2.00
C ASP A 101 -10.13 -10.28 -3.26
N GLY A 102 -10.75 -11.46 -3.19
CA GLY A 102 -10.73 -12.45 -4.27
C GLY A 102 -9.35 -13.10 -4.49
N LYS A 103 -8.43 -12.97 -3.52
CA LYS A 103 -7.05 -13.50 -3.56
C LYS A 103 -6.74 -14.42 -2.38
N GLY A 104 -7.76 -14.75 -1.60
CA GLY A 104 -7.64 -15.59 -0.41
C GLY A 104 -7.36 -14.83 0.89
N SER A 105 -7.49 -13.52 0.92
CA SER A 105 -7.29 -12.74 2.14
C SER A 105 -8.56 -12.70 2.97
N ALA A 106 -8.50 -13.23 4.19
CA ALA A 106 -9.58 -13.05 5.16
C ALA A 106 -9.72 -11.57 5.55
N ILE A 107 -10.94 -11.16 5.89
CA ILE A 107 -11.28 -9.77 6.19
C ILE A 107 -10.37 -9.13 7.27
N ASP A 108 -9.94 -9.88 8.29
CA ASP A 108 -9.07 -9.37 9.34
C ASP A 108 -7.65 -9.09 8.83
N VAL A 109 -7.14 -9.93 7.95
CA VAL A 109 -5.82 -9.77 7.32
C VAL A 109 -5.84 -8.56 6.39
N PHE A 110 -6.85 -8.48 5.51
CA PHE A 110 -7.05 -7.35 4.62
C PHE A 110 -7.15 -6.04 5.39
N TRP A 111 -7.98 -6.03 6.44
CA TRP A 111 -8.22 -4.84 7.26
C TRP A 111 -6.97 -4.38 8.00
N SER A 112 -6.18 -5.32 8.54
CA SER A 112 -4.92 -5.01 9.19
C SER A 112 -3.92 -4.33 8.24
N GLN A 113 -3.80 -4.84 7.02
CA GLN A 113 -2.94 -4.24 5.99
C GLN A 113 -3.44 -2.86 5.55
N PHE A 114 -4.74 -2.74 5.30
CA PHE A 114 -5.39 -1.48 4.96
C PHE A 114 -5.17 -0.41 6.02
N MET A 115 -5.30 -0.76 7.31
CA MET A 115 -5.12 0.15 8.44
C MET A 115 -3.68 0.62 8.60
N VAL A 116 -2.68 -0.22 8.30
CA VAL A 116 -1.26 0.20 8.31
C VAL A 116 -1.03 1.27 7.25
N ASP A 117 -1.52 1.05 6.04
CA ASP A 117 -1.40 2.00 4.94
C ASP A 117 -2.19 3.29 5.22
N ALA A 118 -3.41 3.18 5.74
CA ALA A 118 -4.24 4.32 6.12
C ALA A 118 -3.58 5.14 7.25
N LYS A 119 -3.02 4.48 8.27
CA LYS A 119 -2.31 5.16 9.36
C LYS A 119 -1.10 5.94 8.88
N ALA A 120 -0.35 5.37 7.94
CA ALA A 120 0.86 6.02 7.40
C ALA A 120 0.52 7.21 6.50
N ARG A 121 -0.49 7.07 5.62
CA ARG A 121 -0.86 8.10 4.62
C ARG A 121 -1.86 9.12 5.14
N GLY A 122 -2.59 8.80 6.21
CA GLY A 122 -3.71 9.59 6.72
C GLY A 122 -5.01 9.41 5.94
N THR A 123 -4.95 8.88 4.72
CA THR A 123 -6.10 8.63 3.84
C THR A 123 -5.85 7.42 2.96
N MET A 124 -6.84 6.57 2.86
CA MET A 124 -6.92 5.45 1.92
C MET A 124 -8.36 5.34 1.44
N LEU A 125 -8.55 4.83 0.23
CA LEU A 125 -9.90 4.55 -0.28
C LEU A 125 -10.11 3.05 -0.36
N LEU A 126 -11.34 2.67 -0.08
CA LEU A 126 -11.81 1.30 -0.23
C LEU A 126 -12.83 1.29 -1.37
N GLN A 127 -12.53 0.60 -2.42
CA GLN A 127 -13.47 0.35 -3.51
C GLN A 127 -14.08 -1.03 -3.31
N VAL A 128 -15.40 -1.11 -3.42
CA VAL A 128 -16.12 -2.38 -3.47
C VAL A 128 -16.56 -2.57 -4.91
N ASP A 129 -16.11 -3.66 -5.51
CA ASP A 129 -16.40 -3.98 -6.90
C ASP A 129 -17.18 -5.30 -7.01
N MET A 130 -18.03 -5.40 -8.02
CA MET A 130 -18.81 -6.60 -8.31
C MET A 130 -18.29 -7.25 -9.58
N PRO A 131 -18.20 -8.60 -9.62
CA PRO A 131 -17.89 -9.29 -10.86
C PRO A 131 -18.85 -8.90 -11.99
N ALA A 132 -18.32 -8.76 -13.20
CA ALA A 132 -19.04 -8.27 -14.39
C ALA A 132 -20.29 -9.12 -14.77
N SER A 133 -20.40 -10.33 -14.27
CA SER A 133 -21.53 -11.21 -14.50
C SER A 133 -22.00 -11.80 -13.18
N PRO A 134 -22.87 -11.10 -12.45
CA PRO A 134 -23.50 -11.68 -11.27
C PRO A 134 -24.32 -12.91 -11.71
N GLY A 135 -24.28 -13.98 -10.91
CA GLY A 135 -25.10 -15.18 -11.19
C GLY A 135 -26.59 -14.83 -11.24
N GLU A 136 -27.36 -15.63 -11.98
CA GLU A 136 -28.80 -15.43 -12.15
C GLU A 136 -29.57 -15.51 -10.83
N ASN A 137 -29.02 -16.23 -9.85
CA ASN A 137 -29.59 -16.33 -8.51
C ASN A 137 -28.51 -16.45 -7.42
N ARG A 138 -28.93 -16.28 -6.17
CA ARG A 138 -28.03 -16.28 -5.00
C ARG A 138 -27.28 -17.62 -4.83
N ALA A 139 -27.91 -18.75 -5.14
CA ALA A 139 -27.26 -20.04 -5.01
C ALA A 139 -26.11 -20.21 -6.02
N GLN A 140 -26.29 -19.71 -7.24
CA GLN A 140 -25.27 -19.70 -8.27
C GLN A 140 -24.12 -18.72 -7.90
N GLN A 141 -24.43 -17.55 -7.36
CA GLN A 141 -23.41 -16.61 -6.88
C GLN A 141 -22.51 -17.25 -5.82
N ILE A 142 -23.10 -17.97 -4.88
CA ILE A 142 -22.34 -18.68 -3.82
C ILE A 142 -21.50 -19.81 -4.43
N ALA A 143 -22.08 -20.64 -5.30
CA ALA A 143 -21.41 -21.77 -5.91
C ALA A 143 -20.21 -21.36 -6.78
N GLU A 144 -20.35 -20.25 -7.53
CA GLU A 144 -19.31 -19.71 -8.40
C GLU A 144 -18.40 -18.68 -7.72
N ARG A 145 -18.58 -18.45 -6.42
CA ARG A 145 -17.87 -17.41 -5.64
C ARG A 145 -17.94 -16.02 -6.27
N ARG A 146 -19.05 -15.67 -6.90
CA ARG A 146 -19.28 -14.35 -7.48
C ARG A 146 -19.78 -13.39 -6.41
N VAL A 147 -18.88 -12.92 -5.59
CA VAL A 147 -19.16 -12.03 -4.46
C VAL A 147 -18.47 -10.69 -4.65
N PRO A 148 -18.93 -9.62 -4.01
CA PRO A 148 -18.24 -8.36 -4.01
C PRO A 148 -16.82 -8.53 -3.50
N VAL A 149 -15.84 -7.91 -4.17
CA VAL A 149 -14.45 -7.86 -3.76
C VAL A 149 -14.06 -6.46 -3.30
N TRP A 150 -13.18 -6.41 -2.31
CA TRP A 150 -12.68 -5.16 -1.77
C TRP A 150 -11.30 -4.87 -2.34
N ILE A 151 -11.12 -3.66 -2.81
CA ILE A 151 -9.88 -3.19 -3.42
C ILE A 151 -9.39 -2.00 -2.61
N SER A 152 -8.19 -2.11 -2.05
CA SER A 152 -7.54 -0.97 -1.41
C SER A 152 -6.93 -0.06 -2.48
N VAL A 153 -7.33 1.21 -2.49
CA VAL A 153 -6.82 2.21 -3.43
C VAL A 153 -5.97 3.22 -2.66
N ALA A 154 -4.70 3.32 -3.04
CA ALA A 154 -3.78 4.25 -2.42
C ALA A 154 -4.13 5.70 -2.82
N ALA A 155 -3.98 6.63 -1.88
CA ALA A 155 -4.32 8.04 -2.11
C ALA A 155 -3.55 8.67 -3.29
N GLU A 156 -2.31 8.22 -3.52
CA GLU A 156 -1.49 8.66 -4.65
C GLU A 156 -2.01 8.23 -6.03
N SER A 157 -2.89 7.22 -6.07
CA SER A 157 -3.50 6.73 -7.31
C SER A 157 -4.78 7.46 -7.69
N VAL A 158 -5.31 8.30 -6.79
CA VAL A 158 -6.54 9.04 -7.02
C VAL A 158 -6.21 10.36 -7.70
N THR A 159 -6.66 10.51 -8.93
CA THR A 159 -6.42 11.72 -9.75
C THR A 159 -7.52 12.76 -9.57
N ASP A 160 -8.76 12.31 -9.38
CA ASP A 160 -9.92 13.19 -9.19
C ASP A 160 -11.03 12.41 -8.46
N TYR A 161 -11.90 13.13 -7.77
CA TYR A 161 -13.13 12.60 -7.21
C TYR A 161 -14.21 13.69 -7.21
N LYS A 162 -15.45 13.28 -7.37
CA LYS A 162 -16.62 14.15 -7.26
C LYS A 162 -17.53 13.60 -6.18
N ILE A 163 -18.00 14.50 -5.33
CA ILE A 163 -19.09 14.19 -4.40
C ILE A 163 -20.38 14.57 -5.12
N GLY A 164 -21.31 13.64 -5.23
CA GLY A 164 -22.63 13.92 -5.81
C GLY A 164 -23.37 15.01 -5.01
N ASP A 165 -24.15 15.84 -5.71
CA ASP A 165 -24.89 16.95 -5.08
C ASP A 165 -25.94 16.48 -4.04
N ASP A 166 -26.32 15.21 -4.09
CA ASP A 166 -27.26 14.56 -3.18
C ASP A 166 -26.63 14.05 -1.89
N GLY A 167 -25.33 14.24 -1.69
CA GLY A 167 -24.60 13.85 -0.46
C GLY A 167 -24.62 12.34 -0.18
N LYS A 168 -24.95 11.52 -1.20
CA LYS A 168 -25.01 10.06 -1.16
C LYS A 168 -23.87 9.45 -1.96
#